data_0cbca64e037d2a08f36aee773cb1be0a
#
_entry.id   0cbca64e037d2a08f36aee773cb1be0a
#
_cell.length_a   1.000
_cell.length_b   1.000
_cell.length_c   1.000
_cell.angle_alpha   90.00
_cell.angle_beta   90.00
_cell.angle_gamma   90.00
#
_symmetry.space_group_name_H-M   'P 1'
#
loop_
_entity.id
_entity.type
_entity.pdbx_description
1 polymer ?
#
loop_
_entity_poly.entity_id
_entity_poly.type
_entity_poly.pdbx_seq_one_letter_code
_entity_poly.pdbx_strand_id
1 'polypeptide(L)'
;MGYLILGCGGLGTALAHELSARGEELVLAGRQLPKGVDPACYFPLQEVDALSFDALFTLYDTAALPSVVINTIGLLHDINFMPERRVEEVNPRWLCDSLLANAWPHLALAACLSRRMTPDTRLWLCTLSDLAGSLGANETGSRYSYRMSKAALNMGAKTLAHEWRERFPAAGVITVHPGLMDTPMNQPFLHELATETLQDPALVAPRLLDLLNQLSPAQSGSFLDLQGQPLPW
;
A
#
# COMPACT_ATOMS: atom_id res chain seq x y z
N MET A 1 -1.20 6.99 19.16
CA MET A 1 -0.52 6.25 18.08
C MET A 1 -0.97 6.88 16.77
N GLY A 2 -0.09 7.54 16.04
CA GLY A 2 -0.49 8.26 14.83
C GLY A 2 -0.40 7.35 13.59
N TYR A 3 -1.36 7.51 12.69
CA TYR A 3 -1.42 6.79 11.41
C TYR A 3 -1.23 7.75 10.25
N LEU A 4 -0.50 7.33 9.23
CA LEU A 4 -0.45 7.99 7.93
C LEU A 4 -0.97 7.00 6.88
N ILE A 5 -2.02 7.38 6.15
CA ILE A 5 -2.56 6.60 5.05
C ILE A 5 -2.26 7.33 3.74
N LEU A 6 -1.63 6.64 2.79
CA LEU A 6 -1.44 7.14 1.43
C LEU A 6 -2.41 6.44 0.49
N GLY A 7 -3.15 7.25 -0.26
CA GLY A 7 -4.17 6.79 -1.20
C GLY A 7 -5.59 6.93 -0.68
N CYS A 8 -6.42 7.63 -1.43
CA CYS A 8 -7.84 7.93 -1.13
C CYS A 8 -8.81 7.02 -1.92
N GLY A 9 -8.36 5.82 -2.29
CA GLY A 9 -9.21 4.79 -2.91
C GLY A 9 -10.13 4.11 -1.91
N GLY A 10 -10.83 3.05 -2.34
CA GLY A 10 -11.81 2.36 -1.51
C GLY A 10 -11.29 1.97 -0.13
N LEU A 11 -10.17 1.23 -0.06
CA LEU A 11 -9.61 0.82 1.23
C LEU A 11 -8.99 1.97 2.01
N GLY A 12 -8.29 2.91 1.36
CA GLY A 12 -7.73 4.07 2.08
C GLY A 12 -8.80 4.93 2.75
N THR A 13 -9.93 5.13 2.08
CA THR A 13 -11.11 5.80 2.64
C THR A 13 -11.72 5.02 3.81
N ALA A 14 -11.88 3.70 3.65
CA ALA A 14 -12.41 2.83 4.70
C ALA A 14 -11.51 2.82 5.96
N LEU A 15 -10.19 2.79 5.77
CA LEU A 15 -9.21 2.90 6.87
C LEU A 15 -9.33 4.24 7.59
N ALA A 16 -9.49 5.36 6.86
CA ALA A 16 -9.66 6.66 7.48
C ALA A 16 -10.94 6.74 8.32
N HIS A 17 -12.06 6.20 7.84
CA HIS A 17 -13.31 6.14 8.59
C HIS A 17 -13.16 5.25 9.84
N GLU A 18 -12.56 4.09 9.72
CA GLU A 18 -12.35 3.16 10.84
C GLU A 18 -11.46 3.77 11.93
N LEU A 19 -10.33 4.40 11.55
CA LEU A 19 -9.45 5.06 12.50
C LEU A 19 -10.13 6.24 13.19
N SER A 20 -10.90 7.04 12.45
CA SER A 20 -11.71 8.12 13.04
C SER A 20 -12.73 7.58 14.03
N ALA A 21 -13.40 6.48 13.72
CA ALA A 21 -14.35 5.83 14.62
C ALA A 21 -13.70 5.27 15.88
N ARG A 22 -12.43 4.82 15.79
CA ARG A 22 -11.62 4.37 16.93
C ARG A 22 -11.04 5.55 17.75
N GLY A 23 -11.17 6.80 17.28
CA GLY A 23 -10.58 7.98 17.94
C GLY A 23 -9.06 8.05 17.80
N GLU A 24 -8.49 7.42 16.79
CA GLU A 24 -7.06 7.43 16.51
C GLU A 24 -6.64 8.69 15.75
N GLU A 25 -5.44 9.18 16.01
CA GLU A 25 -4.84 10.26 15.22
C GLU A 25 -4.44 9.74 13.84
N LEU A 26 -4.89 10.40 12.78
CA LEU A 26 -4.56 10.02 11.42
C LEU A 26 -4.34 11.22 10.50
N VAL A 27 -3.52 11.00 9.47
CA VAL A 27 -3.45 11.83 8.27
C VAL A 27 -3.75 10.94 7.07
N LEU A 28 -4.69 11.37 6.23
CA LEU A 28 -4.99 10.75 4.95
C LEU A 28 -4.42 11.62 3.83
N ALA A 29 -3.48 11.09 3.06
CA ALA A 29 -2.86 11.80 1.95
C ALA A 29 -3.27 11.23 0.60
N GLY A 30 -3.67 12.09 -0.34
CA GLY A 30 -4.07 11.64 -1.67
C GLY A 30 -4.61 12.76 -2.55
N ARG A 31 -5.05 12.41 -3.76
CA ARG A 31 -5.42 13.37 -4.80
C ARG A 31 -6.73 14.11 -4.53
N GLN A 32 -7.66 13.50 -3.83
CA GLN A 32 -8.98 14.08 -3.55
C GLN A 32 -9.42 13.69 -2.15
N LEU A 33 -10.01 14.65 -1.43
CA LEU A 33 -10.62 14.39 -0.13
C LEU A 33 -11.86 13.49 -0.30
N PRO A 34 -11.89 12.30 0.31
CA PRO A 34 -13.07 11.44 0.23
C PRO A 34 -14.24 12.01 1.03
N LYS A 35 -15.46 11.68 0.59
CA LYS A 35 -16.68 12.06 1.31
C LYS A 35 -16.69 11.46 2.72
N GLY A 36 -17.00 12.28 3.70
CA GLY A 36 -17.14 11.84 5.10
C GLY A 36 -15.82 11.77 5.88
N VAL A 37 -14.68 12.07 5.26
CA VAL A 37 -13.40 12.26 5.97
C VAL A 37 -13.28 13.71 6.41
N ASP A 38 -12.84 13.92 7.66
CA ASP A 38 -12.59 15.26 8.19
C ASP A 38 -11.47 15.95 7.38
N PRO A 39 -11.72 17.14 6.81
CA PRO A 39 -10.70 17.89 6.10
C PRO A 39 -9.45 18.20 6.94
N ALA A 40 -9.57 18.27 8.26
CA ALA A 40 -8.44 18.49 9.15
C ALA A 40 -7.44 17.31 9.18
N CYS A 41 -7.92 16.11 8.80
CA CYS A 41 -7.09 14.91 8.70
C CYS A 41 -6.58 14.67 7.27
N TYR A 42 -6.81 15.58 6.32
CA TYR A 42 -6.49 15.37 4.92
C TYR A 42 -5.33 16.23 4.45
N PHE A 43 -4.40 15.61 3.71
CA PHE A 43 -3.31 16.28 3.01
C PHE A 43 -3.43 16.04 1.49
N PRO A 44 -3.49 17.10 0.65
CA PRO A 44 -3.54 16.96 -0.79
C PRO A 44 -2.17 16.48 -1.33
N LEU A 45 -2.14 15.26 -1.84
CA LEU A 45 -0.95 14.64 -2.45
C LEU A 45 -1.26 14.36 -3.92
N GLN A 46 -0.84 15.27 -4.80
CA GLN A 46 -1.10 15.16 -6.25
C GLN A 46 -0.06 14.28 -6.94
N GLU A 47 1.20 14.45 -6.56
CA GLU A 47 2.34 13.73 -7.11
C GLU A 47 2.97 12.82 -6.06
N VAL A 48 3.57 11.73 -6.51
CA VAL A 48 4.24 10.76 -5.65
C VAL A 48 5.74 10.85 -5.89
N ASP A 49 6.32 11.94 -5.38
CA ASP A 49 7.74 12.24 -5.48
C ASP A 49 8.35 12.68 -4.14
N ALA A 50 9.67 12.89 -4.13
CA ALA A 50 10.38 13.25 -2.93
C ALA A 50 9.93 14.62 -2.36
N LEU A 51 9.62 15.59 -3.22
CA LEU A 51 9.20 16.93 -2.79
C LEU A 51 7.83 16.90 -2.14
N SER A 52 6.89 16.16 -2.72
CA SER A 52 5.54 15.99 -2.19
C SER A 52 5.55 15.26 -0.85
N PHE A 53 6.40 14.24 -0.69
CA PHE A 53 6.57 13.57 0.60
C PHE A 53 7.30 14.45 1.61
N ASP A 54 8.31 15.22 1.21
CA ASP A 54 8.95 16.17 2.12
C ASP A 54 7.95 17.22 2.62
N ALA A 55 7.07 17.74 1.77
CA ALA A 55 5.98 18.63 2.16
C ALA A 55 4.98 17.96 3.11
N LEU A 56 4.56 16.72 2.83
CA LEU A 56 3.68 15.96 3.72
C LEU A 56 4.32 15.79 5.12
N PHE A 57 5.59 15.46 5.18
CA PHE A 57 6.27 15.22 6.44
C PHE A 57 6.63 16.50 7.22
N THR A 58 6.37 17.72 6.68
CA THR A 58 6.38 18.94 7.48
C THR A 58 5.25 18.99 8.52
N LEU A 59 4.20 18.17 8.36
CA LEU A 59 3.15 18.00 9.37
C LEU A 59 3.65 17.29 10.63
N TYR A 60 4.77 16.60 10.53
CA TYR A 60 5.37 15.86 11.63
C TYR A 60 6.72 16.47 11.98
N ASP A 61 6.93 16.76 13.29
CA ASP A 61 8.30 16.93 13.81
C ASP A 61 9.03 15.58 13.76
N THR A 62 10.35 15.59 13.74
CA THR A 62 11.16 14.37 13.72
C THR A 62 10.92 13.46 14.92
N ALA A 63 10.44 14.00 16.04
CA ALA A 63 10.08 13.24 17.24
C ALA A 63 8.67 12.64 17.19
N ALA A 64 7.84 13.04 16.25
CA ALA A 64 6.41 12.71 16.17
C ALA A 64 6.01 12.00 14.86
N LEU A 65 6.94 11.25 14.23
CA LEU A 65 6.59 10.42 13.08
C LEU A 65 5.43 9.46 13.40
N PRO A 66 4.54 9.18 12.44
CA PRO A 66 3.46 8.23 12.65
C PRO A 66 4.03 6.85 12.96
N SER A 67 3.42 6.14 13.89
CA SER A 67 3.86 4.78 14.24
C SER A 67 3.43 3.74 13.20
N VAL A 68 2.43 4.06 12.38
CA VAL A 68 2.00 3.19 11.28
C VAL A 68 1.79 4.03 10.02
N VAL A 69 2.43 3.62 8.95
CA VAL A 69 2.28 4.19 7.61
C VAL A 69 1.71 3.13 6.69
N ILE A 70 0.53 3.39 6.11
CA ILE A 70 -0.16 2.45 5.22
C ILE A 70 -0.21 3.04 3.82
N ASN A 71 0.51 2.43 2.89
CA ASN A 71 0.46 2.80 1.48
C ASN A 71 -0.58 1.94 0.74
N THR A 72 -1.68 2.56 0.34
CA THR A 72 -2.76 1.93 -0.42
C THR A 72 -2.76 2.33 -1.89
N ILE A 73 -1.75 3.08 -2.34
CA ILE A 73 -1.65 3.52 -3.73
C ILE A 73 -1.45 2.31 -4.63
N GLY A 74 -2.20 2.26 -5.73
CA GLY A 74 -2.07 1.23 -6.74
C GLY A 74 -2.86 1.54 -7.99
N LEU A 75 -2.44 0.94 -9.10
CA LEU A 75 -3.03 1.10 -10.43
C LEU A 75 -3.10 -0.27 -11.11
N LEU A 76 -4.29 -0.66 -11.56
CA LEU A 76 -4.52 -1.88 -12.34
C LEU A 76 -4.89 -1.55 -13.80
N HIS A 77 -5.63 -0.47 -13.99
CA HIS A 77 -6.07 0.04 -15.28
C HIS A 77 -6.31 1.55 -15.22
N ASP A 78 -6.41 2.18 -16.37
CA ASP A 78 -6.87 3.56 -16.51
C ASP A 78 -7.85 3.68 -17.69
N ILE A 79 -8.14 4.93 -18.13
CA ILE A 79 -9.04 5.19 -19.27
C ILE A 79 -8.48 4.70 -20.61
N ASN A 80 -7.16 4.56 -20.73
CA ASN A 80 -6.48 4.23 -22.00
C ASN A 80 -6.02 2.76 -22.03
N PHE A 81 -5.77 2.16 -20.87
CA PHE A 81 -5.14 0.85 -20.76
C PHE A 81 -5.90 -0.07 -19.81
N MET A 82 -6.20 -1.25 -20.32
CA MET A 82 -6.70 -2.39 -19.54
C MET A 82 -5.57 -3.40 -19.34
N PRO A 83 -5.65 -4.26 -18.30
CA PRO A 83 -4.66 -5.29 -18.07
C PRO A 83 -4.55 -6.25 -19.26
N GLU A 84 -3.33 -6.57 -19.64
CA GLU A 84 -3.02 -7.42 -20.78
C GLU A 84 -3.47 -8.87 -20.57
N ARG A 85 -4.09 -9.45 -21.58
CA ARG A 85 -4.46 -10.88 -21.61
C ARG A 85 -3.37 -11.72 -22.25
N ARG A 86 -2.60 -11.14 -23.19
CA ARG A 86 -1.57 -11.80 -23.98
C ARG A 86 -0.31 -10.95 -24.04
N VAL A 87 0.83 -11.57 -24.28
CA VAL A 87 2.12 -10.88 -24.34
C VAL A 87 2.20 -9.85 -25.46
N GLU A 88 1.47 -10.07 -26.56
CA GLU A 88 1.43 -9.16 -27.71
C GLU A 88 0.73 -7.82 -27.40
N GLU A 89 -0.03 -7.77 -26.30
CA GLU A 89 -0.73 -6.56 -25.83
C GLU A 89 0.16 -5.69 -24.92
N VAL A 90 1.35 -6.18 -24.53
CA VAL A 90 2.22 -5.46 -23.62
C VAL A 90 2.72 -4.17 -24.24
N ASN A 91 2.42 -3.06 -23.61
CA ASN A 91 2.85 -1.73 -24.01
C ASN A 91 3.96 -1.24 -23.06
N PRO A 92 5.17 -0.87 -23.55
CA PRO A 92 6.27 -0.45 -22.72
C PRO A 92 5.96 0.80 -21.88
N ARG A 93 5.16 1.72 -22.38
CA ARG A 93 4.73 2.89 -21.63
C ARG A 93 3.84 2.46 -20.45
N TRP A 94 2.83 1.62 -20.71
CA TRP A 94 1.94 1.12 -19.66
C TRP A 94 2.69 0.30 -18.58
N LEU A 95 3.68 -0.49 -19.02
CA LEU A 95 4.56 -1.19 -18.07
C LEU A 95 5.31 -0.21 -17.16
N CYS A 96 5.90 0.84 -17.72
CA CYS A 96 6.57 1.89 -16.94
C CYS A 96 5.60 2.62 -16.01
N ASP A 97 4.42 3.01 -16.51
CA ASP A 97 3.39 3.69 -15.72
C ASP A 97 2.91 2.80 -14.55
N SER A 98 2.75 1.50 -14.79
CA SER A 98 2.39 0.52 -13.75
C SER A 98 3.48 0.39 -12.68
N LEU A 99 4.76 0.35 -13.06
CA LEU A 99 5.89 0.33 -12.12
C LEU A 99 5.94 1.61 -11.29
N LEU A 100 5.79 2.77 -11.93
CA LEU A 100 5.79 4.07 -11.27
C LEU A 100 4.60 4.24 -10.32
N ALA A 101 3.43 3.70 -10.67
CA ALA A 101 2.25 3.80 -9.82
C ALA A 101 2.24 2.79 -8.65
N ASN A 102 2.73 1.56 -8.86
CA ASN A 102 2.59 0.48 -7.89
C ASN A 102 3.84 0.25 -7.02
N ALA A 103 5.05 0.42 -7.57
CA ALA A 103 6.29 0.12 -6.85
C ALA A 103 7.01 1.38 -6.34
N TRP A 104 7.09 2.42 -7.16
CA TRP A 104 7.81 3.65 -6.81
C TRP A 104 7.32 4.34 -5.53
N PRO A 105 5.99 4.47 -5.24
CA PRO A 105 5.51 5.12 -4.04
C PRO A 105 6.07 4.53 -2.75
N HIS A 106 6.24 3.21 -2.70
CA HIS A 106 6.82 2.51 -1.57
C HIS A 106 8.27 2.96 -1.32
N LEU A 107 9.10 2.98 -2.37
CA LEU A 107 10.51 3.33 -2.26
C LEU A 107 10.72 4.83 -1.98
N ALA A 108 9.96 5.70 -2.66
CA ALA A 108 10.03 7.14 -2.44
C ALA A 108 9.65 7.51 -1.00
N LEU A 109 8.57 6.90 -0.49
CA LEU A 109 8.12 7.06 0.89
C LEU A 109 9.16 6.53 1.89
N ALA A 110 9.69 5.33 1.66
CA ALA A 110 10.72 4.72 2.50
C ALA A 110 11.99 5.58 2.56
N ALA A 111 12.43 6.13 1.43
CA ALA A 111 13.57 7.04 1.38
C ALA A 111 13.34 8.32 2.19
N CYS A 112 12.12 8.87 2.14
CA CYS A 112 11.74 10.05 2.91
C CYS A 112 11.70 9.74 4.42
N LEU A 113 11.12 8.63 4.81
CA LEU A 113 11.10 8.15 6.21
C LEU A 113 12.52 7.89 6.72
N SER A 114 13.33 7.16 5.97
CA SER A 114 14.70 6.79 6.38
C SER A 114 15.62 8.00 6.67
N ARG A 115 15.37 9.16 6.05
CA ARG A 115 16.08 10.41 6.35
C ARG A 115 15.66 11.04 7.68
N ARG A 116 14.49 10.67 8.21
CA ARG A 116 13.89 11.24 9.42
C ARG A 116 13.92 10.32 10.63
N MET A 117 14.15 9.03 10.39
CA MET A 117 14.18 8.00 11.43
C MET A 117 15.51 7.99 12.17
N THR A 118 15.44 7.60 13.44
CA THR A 118 16.57 7.23 14.29
C THR A 118 16.52 5.73 14.59
N PRO A 119 17.61 5.11 15.10
CA PRO A 119 17.58 3.68 15.45
C PRO A 119 16.45 3.28 16.42
N ASP A 120 15.98 4.21 17.26
CA ASP A 120 14.92 3.98 18.23
C ASP A 120 13.51 4.25 17.68
N THR A 121 13.40 4.71 16.43
CA THR A 121 12.10 4.99 15.79
C THR A 121 11.28 3.72 15.66
N ARG A 122 10.11 3.72 16.29
CA ARG A 122 9.12 2.62 16.19
C ARG A 122 8.11 2.97 15.11
N LEU A 123 8.20 2.32 13.97
CA LEU A 123 7.34 2.57 12.82
C LEU A 123 7.11 1.27 12.03
N TRP A 124 5.88 1.04 11.61
CA TRP A 124 5.55 0.04 10.60
C TRP A 124 5.22 0.72 9.28
N LEU A 125 5.93 0.33 8.23
CA LEU A 125 5.59 0.66 6.85
C LEU A 125 4.86 -0.55 6.22
N CYS A 126 3.55 -0.44 6.09
CA CYS A 126 2.70 -1.41 5.41
C CYS A 126 2.39 -0.92 4.00
N THR A 127 2.62 -1.74 2.98
CA THR A 127 2.18 -1.43 1.62
C THR A 127 1.29 -2.56 1.09
N LEU A 128 0.17 -2.17 0.48
CA LEU A 128 -0.73 -3.14 -0.12
C LEU A 128 -0.12 -3.74 -1.39
N SER A 129 0.08 -5.03 -1.35
CA SER A 129 0.49 -5.82 -2.51
C SER A 129 -0.68 -6.69 -3.00
N ASP A 130 -0.38 -7.61 -3.89
CA ASP A 130 -1.35 -8.51 -4.50
C ASP A 130 -0.69 -9.87 -4.77
N LEU A 131 -1.44 -10.96 -4.65
CA LEU A 131 -1.01 -12.29 -5.09
C LEU A 131 -0.59 -12.31 -6.57
N ALA A 132 -1.10 -11.38 -7.38
CA ALA A 132 -0.61 -11.17 -8.73
C ALA A 132 0.89 -10.87 -8.82
N GLY A 133 1.50 -10.31 -7.75
CA GLY A 133 2.93 -10.06 -7.64
C GLY A 133 3.75 -11.25 -7.14
N SER A 134 3.13 -12.37 -6.79
CA SER A 134 3.80 -13.60 -6.39
C SER A 134 4.25 -14.40 -7.60
N LEU A 135 5.52 -14.73 -7.66
CA LEU A 135 6.06 -15.67 -8.67
C LEU A 135 5.57 -17.09 -8.41
N GLY A 136 5.54 -17.49 -7.12
CA GLY A 136 5.14 -18.83 -6.71
C GLY A 136 3.64 -19.12 -6.87
N ALA A 137 2.78 -18.08 -6.81
CA ALA A 137 1.34 -18.23 -6.97
C ALA A 137 0.86 -17.95 -8.40
N ASN A 138 1.75 -17.68 -9.36
CA ASN A 138 1.36 -17.35 -10.73
C ASN A 138 1.08 -18.59 -11.57
N GLU A 139 -0.14 -19.10 -11.50
CA GLU A 139 -0.60 -20.26 -12.30
C GLU A 139 -1.42 -19.84 -13.53
N THR A 140 -1.90 -18.58 -13.60
CA THR A 140 -2.88 -18.17 -14.62
C THR A 140 -2.34 -17.23 -15.70
N GLY A 141 -1.16 -16.63 -15.49
CA GLY A 141 -0.59 -15.63 -16.42
C GLY A 141 -1.42 -14.35 -16.53
N SER A 142 -1.39 -13.69 -17.70
CA SER A 142 -2.04 -12.40 -18.01
C SER A 142 -1.60 -11.24 -17.12
N ARG A 143 -2.12 -10.02 -17.35
CA ARG A 143 -1.89 -8.83 -16.51
C ARG A 143 -0.40 -8.51 -16.32
N TYR A 144 0.39 -8.63 -17.38
CA TYR A 144 1.86 -8.58 -17.34
C TYR A 144 2.38 -7.36 -16.59
N SER A 145 1.98 -6.15 -17.00
CA SER A 145 2.45 -4.90 -16.38
C SER A 145 2.09 -4.82 -14.90
N TYR A 146 0.87 -5.23 -14.53
CA TYR A 146 0.43 -5.23 -13.14
C TYR A 146 1.21 -6.25 -12.30
N ARG A 147 1.33 -7.51 -12.77
CA ARG A 147 2.10 -8.55 -12.06
C ARG A 147 3.54 -8.15 -11.85
N MET A 148 4.20 -7.67 -12.91
CA MET A 148 5.59 -7.20 -12.83
C MET A 148 5.73 -6.04 -11.85
N SER A 149 4.80 -5.09 -11.82
CA SER A 149 4.86 -3.96 -10.89
C SER A 149 4.65 -4.38 -9.43
N LYS A 150 3.77 -5.34 -9.16
CA LYS A 150 3.56 -5.88 -7.81
C LYS A 150 4.72 -6.79 -7.36
N ALA A 151 5.33 -7.55 -8.28
CA ALA A 151 6.56 -8.28 -7.98
C ALA A 151 7.74 -7.33 -7.67
N ALA A 152 7.87 -6.22 -8.42
CA ALA A 152 8.86 -5.18 -8.13
C ALA A 152 8.62 -4.53 -6.76
N LEU A 153 7.37 -4.23 -6.40
CA LEU A 153 7.00 -3.77 -5.06
C LEU A 153 7.43 -4.77 -3.98
N ASN A 154 7.09 -6.05 -4.15
CA ASN A 154 7.44 -7.12 -3.22
C ASN A 154 8.97 -7.24 -3.02
N MET A 155 9.73 -7.19 -4.11
CA MET A 155 11.19 -7.18 -4.05
C MET A 155 11.72 -5.94 -3.33
N GLY A 156 11.19 -4.76 -3.65
CA GLY A 156 11.58 -3.49 -3.00
C GLY A 156 11.33 -3.53 -1.49
N ALA A 157 10.15 -3.99 -1.08
CA ALA A 157 9.79 -4.10 0.34
C ALA A 157 10.66 -5.12 1.09
N LYS A 158 10.95 -6.26 0.47
CA LYS A 158 11.85 -7.27 1.03
C LYS A 158 13.27 -6.73 1.21
N THR A 159 13.79 -6.05 0.20
CA THR A 159 15.12 -5.43 0.24
C THR A 159 15.20 -4.35 1.33
N LEU A 160 14.18 -3.48 1.40
CA LEU A 160 14.09 -2.43 2.40
C LEU A 160 14.04 -3.00 3.83
N ALA A 161 13.31 -4.08 4.05
CA ALA A 161 13.22 -4.73 5.36
C ALA A 161 14.59 -5.23 5.85
N HIS A 162 15.45 -5.72 4.95
CA HIS A 162 16.83 -6.09 5.29
C HIS A 162 17.67 -4.86 5.67
N GLU A 163 17.56 -3.77 4.90
CA GLU A 163 18.25 -2.51 5.21
C GLU A 163 17.81 -1.93 6.56
N TRP A 164 16.48 -1.86 6.80
CA TRP A 164 15.96 -1.28 8.03
C TRP A 164 16.26 -2.11 9.27
N ARG A 165 16.37 -3.42 9.14
CA ARG A 165 16.76 -4.29 10.28
C ARG A 165 18.11 -3.90 10.87
N GLU A 166 19.03 -3.43 10.05
CA GLU A 166 20.35 -3.00 10.50
C GLU A 166 20.34 -1.54 10.99
N ARG A 167 19.60 -0.66 10.30
CA ARG A 167 19.63 0.78 10.55
C ARG A 167 18.60 1.21 11.61
N PHE A 168 17.43 0.58 11.62
CA PHE A 168 16.28 0.94 12.42
C PHE A 168 15.61 -0.30 13.02
N PRO A 169 16.25 -0.97 13.99
CA PRO A 169 15.83 -2.28 14.49
C PRO A 169 14.45 -2.29 15.17
N ALA A 170 13.92 -1.12 15.56
CA ALA A 170 12.60 -0.97 16.14
C ALA A 170 11.50 -0.70 15.09
N ALA A 171 11.88 -0.52 13.82
CA ALA A 171 10.95 -0.32 12.71
C ALA A 171 10.78 -1.61 11.87
N GLY A 172 9.66 -1.70 11.15
CA GLY A 172 9.38 -2.84 10.29
C GLY A 172 8.75 -2.47 8.96
N VAL A 173 8.93 -3.34 7.98
CA VAL A 173 8.35 -3.23 6.63
C VAL A 173 7.54 -4.47 6.35
N ILE A 174 6.33 -4.31 5.83
CA ILE A 174 5.46 -5.44 5.50
C ILE A 174 4.68 -5.15 4.23
N THR A 175 4.43 -6.20 3.44
CA THR A 175 3.44 -6.16 2.36
C THR A 175 2.26 -7.05 2.72
N VAL A 176 1.04 -6.57 2.40
CA VAL A 176 -0.20 -7.29 2.70
C VAL A 176 -1.03 -7.42 1.44
N HIS A 177 -1.51 -8.63 1.17
CA HIS A 177 -2.58 -8.88 0.20
C HIS A 177 -3.93 -8.79 0.91
N PRO A 178 -4.75 -7.76 0.61
CA PRO A 178 -6.02 -7.55 1.31
C PRO A 178 -7.16 -8.45 0.79
N GLY A 179 -6.90 -9.28 -0.22
CA GLY A 179 -7.91 -9.99 -0.97
C GLY A 179 -8.60 -9.11 -2.03
N LEU A 180 -9.53 -9.69 -2.76
CA LEU A 180 -10.33 -8.97 -3.75
C LEU A 180 -11.40 -8.14 -3.05
N MET A 181 -11.50 -6.86 -3.42
CA MET A 181 -12.42 -5.91 -2.78
C MET A 181 -13.35 -5.28 -3.81
N ASP A 182 -14.57 -4.94 -3.37
CA ASP A 182 -15.50 -4.12 -4.15
C ASP A 182 -15.03 -2.66 -4.16
N THR A 183 -14.23 -2.33 -5.16
CA THR A 183 -13.62 -1.01 -5.34
C THR A 183 -13.68 -0.60 -6.82
N PRO A 184 -13.60 0.69 -7.14
CA PRO A 184 -13.52 1.14 -8.53
C PRO A 184 -12.43 0.46 -9.35
N MET A 185 -11.33 0.03 -8.72
CA MET A 185 -10.24 -0.71 -9.38
C MET A 185 -10.72 -2.08 -9.90
N ASN A 186 -11.62 -2.76 -9.22
CA ASN A 186 -12.09 -4.10 -9.59
C ASN A 186 -13.42 -4.08 -10.37
N GLN A 187 -14.15 -2.95 -10.38
CA GLN A 187 -15.45 -2.82 -11.04
C GLN A 187 -15.47 -3.30 -12.51
N PRO A 188 -14.48 -2.97 -13.37
CA PRO A 188 -14.47 -3.44 -14.75
C PRO A 188 -14.38 -4.96 -14.91
N PHE A 189 -13.95 -5.68 -13.87
CA PHE A 189 -13.67 -7.13 -13.91
C PHE A 189 -14.70 -7.97 -13.18
N LEU A 190 -15.78 -7.38 -12.65
CA LEU A 190 -16.80 -8.09 -11.85
C LEU A 190 -17.38 -9.31 -12.57
N HIS A 191 -17.54 -9.24 -13.89
CA HIS A 191 -18.06 -10.34 -14.69
C HIS A 191 -17.07 -11.52 -14.80
N GLU A 192 -15.76 -11.27 -14.67
CA GLU A 192 -14.71 -12.28 -14.65
C GLU A 192 -14.55 -12.90 -13.25
N LEU A 193 -14.91 -12.12 -12.22
CA LEU A 193 -14.79 -12.46 -10.80
C LEU A 193 -16.08 -13.09 -10.22
N ALA A 194 -17.07 -13.41 -11.05
CA ALA A 194 -18.41 -13.82 -10.62
C ALA A 194 -18.46 -15.05 -9.68
N THR A 195 -17.38 -15.82 -9.60
CA THR A 195 -17.24 -16.96 -8.67
C THR A 195 -16.51 -16.59 -7.37
N GLU A 196 -15.96 -15.37 -7.28
CA GLU A 196 -15.20 -14.94 -6.13
C GLU A 196 -15.99 -13.95 -5.28
N THR A 197 -15.93 -14.10 -3.96
CA THR A 197 -16.60 -13.17 -3.05
C THR A 197 -15.75 -11.91 -2.91
N LEU A 198 -16.24 -10.81 -3.46
CA LEU A 198 -15.66 -9.49 -3.21
C LEU A 198 -15.89 -9.07 -1.77
N GLN A 199 -14.86 -8.58 -1.11
CA GLN A 199 -14.94 -8.06 0.24
C GLN A 199 -15.29 -6.56 0.22
N ASP A 200 -16.16 -6.13 1.12
CA ASP A 200 -16.38 -4.71 1.36
C ASP A 200 -15.12 -4.11 2.01
N PRO A 201 -14.54 -3.03 1.47
CA PRO A 201 -13.42 -2.33 2.10
C PRO A 201 -13.66 -1.95 3.57
N ALA A 202 -14.90 -1.67 3.95
CA ALA A 202 -15.28 -1.38 5.34
C ALA A 202 -15.11 -2.59 6.28
N LEU A 203 -15.19 -3.81 5.76
CA LEU A 203 -14.92 -5.04 6.51
C LEU A 203 -13.43 -5.43 6.49
N VAL A 204 -12.68 -4.97 5.49
CA VAL A 204 -11.24 -5.22 5.35
C VAL A 204 -10.44 -4.28 6.26
N ALA A 205 -10.83 -3.01 6.36
CA ALA A 205 -10.11 -2.00 7.11
C ALA A 205 -9.84 -2.39 8.58
N PRO A 206 -10.83 -2.78 9.40
CA PRO A 206 -10.58 -3.19 10.78
C PRO A 206 -9.63 -4.40 10.87
N ARG A 207 -9.75 -5.38 9.97
CA ARG A 207 -8.91 -6.58 9.96
C ARG A 207 -7.45 -6.25 9.65
N LEU A 208 -7.21 -5.32 8.70
CA LEU A 208 -5.86 -4.85 8.40
C LEU A 208 -5.25 -4.10 9.59
N LEU A 209 -6.01 -3.23 10.25
CA LEU A 209 -5.54 -2.51 11.44
C LEU A 209 -5.24 -3.47 12.60
N ASP A 210 -6.07 -4.46 12.81
CA ASP A 210 -5.87 -5.47 13.87
C ASP A 210 -4.65 -6.34 13.57
N LEU A 211 -4.40 -6.71 12.31
CA LEU A 211 -3.16 -7.37 11.89
C LEU A 211 -1.94 -6.50 12.21
N LEU A 212 -1.96 -5.22 11.81
CA LEU A 212 -0.83 -4.31 12.01
C LEU A 212 -0.50 -4.11 13.51
N ASN A 213 -1.52 -4.10 14.37
CA ASN A 213 -1.34 -3.97 15.82
C ASN A 213 -0.73 -5.23 16.48
N GLN A 214 -0.78 -6.38 15.80
CA GLN A 214 -0.25 -7.65 16.32
C GLN A 214 1.14 -7.99 15.76
N LEU A 215 1.68 -7.17 14.84
CA LEU A 215 2.98 -7.44 14.25
C LEU A 215 4.12 -7.39 15.26
N SER A 216 5.02 -8.33 15.13
CA SER A 216 6.30 -8.38 15.84
C SER A 216 7.46 -8.06 14.88
N PRO A 217 8.60 -7.56 15.37
CA PRO A 217 9.78 -7.27 14.53
C PRO A 217 10.24 -8.45 13.66
N ALA A 218 9.99 -9.69 14.11
CA ALA A 218 10.34 -10.91 13.36
C ALA A 218 9.56 -11.04 12.04
N GLN A 219 8.42 -10.38 11.91
CA GLN A 219 7.60 -10.40 10.70
C GLN A 219 8.01 -9.33 9.66
N SER A 220 8.98 -8.47 10.01
CA SER A 220 9.50 -7.49 9.04
C SER A 220 10.09 -8.19 7.81
N GLY A 221 9.68 -7.76 6.63
CA GLY A 221 10.05 -8.37 5.35
C GLY A 221 9.17 -9.56 4.98
N SER A 222 7.97 -9.70 5.56
CA SER A 222 7.00 -10.72 5.16
C SER A 222 5.98 -10.17 4.16
N PHE A 223 5.44 -11.08 3.35
CA PHE A 223 4.25 -10.89 2.54
C PHE A 223 3.12 -11.71 3.16
N LEU A 224 2.07 -11.05 3.64
CA LEU A 224 1.01 -11.69 4.44
C LEU A 224 -0.37 -11.50 3.81
N ASP A 225 -1.28 -12.41 4.16
CA ASP A 225 -2.72 -12.15 4.03
C ASP A 225 -3.28 -11.40 5.25
N LEU A 226 -4.59 -11.12 5.27
CA LEU A 226 -5.27 -10.45 6.40
C LEU A 226 -5.40 -11.33 7.65
N GLN A 227 -5.12 -12.62 7.58
CA GLN A 227 -5.03 -13.53 8.71
C GLN A 227 -3.62 -13.61 9.31
N GLY A 228 -2.67 -12.85 8.72
CA GLY A 228 -1.27 -12.88 9.12
C GLY A 228 -0.51 -14.12 8.65
N GLN A 229 -1.09 -14.88 7.71
CA GLN A 229 -0.41 -16.06 7.15
C GLN A 229 0.57 -15.63 6.05
N PRO A 230 1.78 -16.20 6.03
CA PRO A 230 2.74 -15.93 4.97
C PRO A 230 2.23 -16.39 3.60
N LEU A 231 2.37 -15.52 2.63
CA LEU A 231 2.10 -15.79 1.22
C LEU A 231 3.39 -16.09 0.46
N PRO A 232 3.35 -16.89 -0.61
CA PRO A 232 4.52 -17.14 -1.45
C PRO A 232 4.94 -15.84 -2.16
N TRP A 233 6.27 -15.67 -2.32
CA TRP A 233 6.85 -14.57 -3.09
C TRP A 233 6.73 -14.77 -4.60
#